data_edaf2f1199e8574519b34e4e23e037a5
#
_entry.id   edaf2f1199e8574519b34e4e23e037a5
#
_cell.length_a   1.000
_cell.length_b   1.000
_cell.length_c   1.000
_cell.angle_alpha   90.00
_cell.angle_beta   90.00
_cell.angle_gamma   90.00
#
_symmetry.space_group_name_H-M   'P 1'
#
loop_
_entity.id
_entity.type
_entity.pdbx_description
1 polymer ?
#
loop_
_entity_poly.entity_id
_entity_poly.type
_entity_poly.pdbx_seq_one_letter_code
_entity_poly.pdbx_strand_id
1 'polypeptide(L)'
;MSWCDGLISKGLEQGDCSNRPVKGFEHEALLINRADIDWSGVTYSTTNPNVVTALPLKTGKTAFVVWQRGSQPFSGSTDSGEAGTYINTVTKNFVVALLTNDKEDANKFLDPALNGDFVAIMECKDKGAGNASAFIIKGLHNGLQMSAYEADAYGDAFGGGLLTLTETGAPMAKVYLGDNYTSGKTLYDGLKD
;
A
#
# COMPACT_ATOMS: atom_id res chain seq x y z
N MET A 1 24.44 0.66 7.32
CA MET A 1 23.84 1.24 8.56
C MET A 1 22.81 0.25 9.06
N SER A 2 22.94 -0.19 10.33
CA SER A 2 21.93 -1.07 10.91
C SER A 2 20.70 -0.22 11.27
N TRP A 3 19.53 -0.58 10.76
CA TRP A 3 18.26 0.07 11.12
C TRP A 3 17.88 -0.13 12.60
N CYS A 4 18.60 -1.02 13.29
CA CYS A 4 18.45 -1.26 14.73
C CYS A 4 19.14 -0.21 15.61
N ASP A 5 19.97 0.65 15.05
CA ASP A 5 20.79 1.59 15.85
C ASP A 5 19.96 2.74 16.44
N GLY A 6 18.71 2.93 15.97
CA GLY A 6 17.81 3.97 16.47
C GLY A 6 18.34 5.40 16.30
N LEU A 7 19.36 5.61 15.48
CA LEU A 7 20.01 6.90 15.28
C LEU A 7 19.45 7.63 14.07
N ILE A 8 19.03 8.87 14.27
CA ILE A 8 18.63 9.77 13.19
C ILE A 8 19.89 10.22 12.45
N SER A 9 20.00 9.93 11.16
CA SER A 9 21.16 10.26 10.32
C SER A 9 20.90 11.44 9.36
N LYS A 10 19.68 11.96 9.30
CA LYS A 10 19.30 13.09 8.44
C LYS A 10 18.30 14.00 9.15
N GLY A 11 18.50 15.32 9.07
CA GLY A 11 17.52 16.29 9.51
C GLY A 11 16.23 16.23 8.68
N LEU A 12 15.11 16.61 9.28
CA LEU A 12 13.85 16.78 8.61
C LEU A 12 13.67 18.25 8.26
N GLU A 13 13.69 18.57 6.97
CA GLU A 13 13.36 19.89 6.47
C GLU A 13 11.87 19.95 6.15
N GLN A 14 11.19 20.94 6.66
CA GLN A 14 9.80 21.21 6.24
C GLN A 14 9.86 21.91 4.88
N GLY A 15 9.03 21.44 3.93
CA GLY A 15 8.94 22.02 2.60
C GLY A 15 8.64 23.52 2.67
N ASP A 16 9.24 24.28 1.77
CA ASP A 16 8.96 25.71 1.62
C ASP A 16 7.57 25.98 1.00
N CYS A 17 7.16 27.23 0.95
CA CYS A 17 5.86 27.62 0.38
C CYS A 17 5.76 27.37 -1.13
N SER A 18 6.87 27.14 -1.81
CA SER A 18 6.94 26.88 -3.26
C SER A 18 6.68 25.39 -3.59
N ASN A 19 6.88 24.49 -2.63
CA ASN A 19 6.71 23.06 -2.79
C ASN A 19 5.83 22.47 -1.67
N ARG A 20 4.54 22.84 -1.70
CA ARG A 20 3.59 22.35 -0.71
C ARG A 20 3.23 20.89 -0.97
N PRO A 21 3.33 19.98 0.02
CA PRO A 21 2.93 18.60 -0.13
C PRO A 21 1.43 18.49 -0.46
N VAL A 22 1.10 17.64 -1.43
CA VAL A 22 -0.29 17.36 -1.83
C VAL A 22 -0.80 16.16 -1.04
N LYS A 23 -1.93 16.34 -0.34
CA LYS A 23 -2.52 15.29 0.50
C LYS A 23 -3.22 14.21 -0.33
N GLY A 24 -3.00 12.94 -0.01
CA GLY A 24 -3.79 11.79 -0.44
C GLY A 24 -3.12 10.91 -1.49
N PHE A 25 -3.92 9.98 -2.01
CA PHE A 25 -3.53 9.01 -3.03
C PHE A 25 -4.20 9.33 -4.36
N GLU A 26 -3.67 8.79 -5.44
CA GLU A 26 -4.33 8.75 -6.73
C GLU A 26 -5.51 7.77 -6.69
N HIS A 27 -6.35 7.76 -7.73
CA HIS A 27 -7.60 7.00 -7.76
C HIS A 27 -7.40 5.49 -7.93
N GLU A 28 -6.23 5.06 -8.33
CA GLU A 28 -5.89 3.68 -8.63
C GLU A 28 -4.90 3.13 -7.61
N ALA A 29 -5.16 1.92 -7.16
CA ALA A 29 -4.23 1.10 -6.39
C ALA A 29 -4.17 -0.31 -7.00
N LEU A 30 -3.08 -1.01 -6.78
CA LEU A 30 -2.96 -2.44 -7.09
C LEU A 30 -3.10 -3.25 -5.81
N LEU A 31 -3.90 -4.31 -5.88
CA LEU A 31 -4.00 -5.33 -4.85
C LEU A 31 -3.47 -6.65 -5.42
N ILE A 32 -2.53 -7.26 -4.72
CA ILE A 32 -1.83 -8.47 -5.14
C ILE A 32 -2.10 -9.55 -4.09
N ASN A 33 -2.51 -10.74 -4.51
CA ASN A 33 -2.50 -11.88 -3.59
C ASN A 33 -1.04 -12.15 -3.18
N ARG A 34 -0.76 -12.14 -1.90
CA ARG A 34 0.60 -12.33 -1.39
C ARG A 34 1.20 -13.68 -1.82
N ALA A 35 0.35 -14.69 -1.99
CA ALA A 35 0.73 -16.00 -2.50
C ALA A 35 1.20 -16.00 -3.98
N ASP A 36 0.82 -14.99 -4.77
CA ASP A 36 1.17 -14.88 -6.18
C ASP A 36 2.51 -14.18 -6.42
N ILE A 37 3.16 -13.65 -5.37
CA ILE A 37 4.49 -13.04 -5.44
C ILE A 37 5.56 -14.11 -5.53
N ASP A 38 6.51 -13.92 -6.45
CA ASP A 38 7.76 -14.70 -6.47
C ASP A 38 8.78 -14.08 -5.53
N TRP A 39 8.76 -14.52 -4.29
CA TRP A 39 9.61 -13.99 -3.21
C TRP A 39 11.11 -14.17 -3.47
N SER A 40 11.49 -15.14 -4.31
CA SER A 40 12.89 -15.37 -4.67
C SER A 40 13.46 -14.27 -5.57
N GLY A 41 12.60 -13.58 -6.31
CA GLY A 41 12.96 -12.49 -7.21
C GLY A 41 12.76 -11.10 -6.63
N VAL A 42 12.23 -10.97 -5.40
CA VAL A 42 12.08 -9.65 -4.75
C VAL A 42 13.44 -9.08 -4.41
N THR A 43 13.71 -7.86 -4.88
CA THR A 43 14.99 -7.18 -4.62
C THR A 43 14.78 -5.79 -4.04
N TYR A 44 15.75 -5.38 -3.23
CA TYR A 44 15.76 -4.07 -2.58
C TYR A 44 16.93 -3.23 -3.07
N SER A 45 16.80 -1.92 -2.98
CA SER A 45 17.90 -0.99 -3.27
C SER A 45 19.06 -1.19 -2.28
N THR A 46 20.29 -1.20 -2.79
CA THR A 46 21.50 -1.33 -1.97
C THR A 46 21.80 -0.06 -1.16
N THR A 47 21.26 1.08 -1.59
CA THR A 47 21.45 2.37 -0.94
C THR A 47 20.34 2.74 0.03
N ASN A 48 19.11 2.25 -0.23
CA ASN A 48 17.95 2.52 0.62
C ASN A 48 17.12 1.24 0.81
N PRO A 49 17.22 0.56 1.95
CA PRO A 49 16.54 -0.71 2.21
C PRO A 49 15.02 -0.60 2.23
N ASN A 50 14.47 0.62 2.27
CA ASN A 50 13.02 0.85 2.20
C ASN A 50 12.50 0.88 0.75
N VAL A 51 13.37 0.70 -0.26
CA VAL A 51 12.99 0.75 -1.66
C VAL A 51 13.08 -0.64 -2.28
N VAL A 52 11.97 -1.12 -2.81
CA VAL A 52 11.86 -2.35 -3.60
C VAL A 52 12.17 -2.03 -5.06
N THR A 53 13.18 -2.67 -5.61
CA THR A 53 13.62 -2.46 -6.99
C THR A 53 13.07 -3.51 -7.97
N ALA A 54 12.61 -4.65 -7.46
CA ALA A 54 11.84 -5.64 -8.24
C ALA A 54 10.83 -6.34 -7.34
N LEU A 55 9.62 -6.51 -7.85
CA LEU A 55 8.53 -7.25 -7.20
C LEU A 55 7.88 -8.17 -8.24
N PRO A 56 8.54 -9.28 -8.63
CA PRO A 56 8.01 -10.16 -9.65
C PRO A 56 6.82 -10.98 -9.12
N LEU A 57 5.89 -11.26 -10.02
CA LEU A 57 4.81 -12.21 -9.79
C LEU A 57 5.13 -13.55 -10.42
N LYS A 58 4.54 -14.62 -9.90
CA LYS A 58 4.63 -15.97 -10.47
C LYS A 58 4.04 -15.97 -11.88
N THR A 59 4.52 -16.87 -12.73
CA THR A 59 4.10 -16.99 -14.13
C THR A 59 2.57 -17.05 -14.25
N GLY A 60 2.01 -16.18 -15.10
CA GLY A 60 0.58 -16.10 -15.36
C GLY A 60 -0.25 -15.46 -14.25
N LYS A 61 0.41 -14.75 -13.32
CA LYS A 61 -0.25 -14.00 -12.27
C LYS A 61 -0.12 -12.49 -12.51
N THR A 62 -1.16 -11.74 -12.17
CA THR A 62 -1.23 -10.28 -12.30
C THR A 62 -1.80 -9.67 -11.03
N ALA A 63 -1.58 -8.38 -10.86
CA ALA A 63 -2.20 -7.60 -9.81
C ALA A 63 -3.65 -7.21 -10.20
N PHE A 64 -4.50 -7.05 -9.21
CA PHE A 64 -5.87 -6.57 -9.40
C PHE A 64 -5.92 -5.06 -9.21
N VAL A 65 -6.47 -4.37 -10.20
CA VAL A 65 -6.68 -2.92 -10.12
C VAL A 65 -7.88 -2.63 -9.25
N VAL A 66 -7.67 -1.83 -8.21
CA VAL A 66 -8.73 -1.28 -7.35
C VAL A 66 -8.82 0.22 -7.64
N TRP A 67 -9.98 0.65 -8.13
CA TRP A 67 -10.19 2.05 -8.47
C TRP A 67 -11.26 2.69 -7.58
N GLN A 68 -10.97 3.88 -7.04
CA GLN A 68 -11.90 4.61 -6.19
C GLN A 68 -12.21 6.01 -6.70
N ARG A 69 -13.49 6.37 -6.63
CA ARG A 69 -13.98 7.72 -6.93
C ARG A 69 -13.79 8.67 -5.75
N GLY A 70 -13.99 9.95 -6.05
CA GLY A 70 -14.05 10.99 -5.04
C GLY A 70 -12.72 11.75 -4.86
N SER A 71 -12.77 12.78 -4.03
CA SER A 71 -11.62 13.67 -3.79
C SER A 71 -10.57 13.06 -2.86
N GLN A 72 -10.94 12.04 -2.09
CA GLN A 72 -10.08 11.37 -1.11
C GLN A 72 -10.14 9.85 -1.30
N PRO A 73 -9.65 9.31 -2.44
CA PRO A 73 -9.60 7.86 -2.65
C PRO A 73 -8.74 7.21 -1.56
N PHE A 74 -9.12 6.01 -1.15
CA PHE A 74 -8.46 5.22 -0.09
C PHE A 74 -8.34 5.95 1.26
N SER A 75 -9.30 6.83 1.56
CA SER A 75 -9.36 7.52 2.86
C SER A 75 -9.41 6.51 4.01
N GLY A 76 -8.66 6.79 5.09
CA GLY A 76 -8.49 5.84 6.19
C GLY A 76 -7.29 4.90 6.06
N SER A 77 -6.60 4.88 4.90
CA SER A 77 -5.35 4.13 4.72
C SER A 77 -4.21 4.82 5.46
N THR A 78 -3.99 4.42 6.71
CA THR A 78 -3.04 5.04 7.64
C THR A 78 -1.86 4.12 7.94
N ASP A 79 -0.79 4.69 8.49
CA ASP A 79 0.31 3.99 9.12
C ASP A 79 0.48 4.51 10.55
N SER A 80 0.57 3.63 11.53
CA SER A 80 0.73 3.98 12.95
C SER A 80 1.87 3.17 13.58
N GLY A 81 2.76 3.86 14.31
CA GLY A 81 3.81 3.22 15.08
C GLY A 81 3.27 2.61 16.37
N GLU A 82 3.72 1.43 16.71
CA GLU A 82 3.38 0.72 17.93
C GLU A 82 4.63 0.40 18.74
N ALA A 83 4.59 0.76 20.03
CA ALA A 83 5.65 0.42 20.96
C ALA A 83 5.53 -1.05 21.35
N GLY A 84 6.56 -1.83 21.10
CA GLY A 84 6.65 -3.22 21.50
C GLY A 84 7.61 -3.43 22.68
N THR A 85 7.47 -4.55 23.39
CA THR A 85 8.33 -4.89 24.52
C THR A 85 9.81 -5.05 24.12
N TYR A 86 10.05 -5.58 22.92
CA TYR A 86 11.41 -5.83 22.43
C TYR A 86 11.76 -4.98 21.21
N ILE A 87 10.81 -4.73 20.35
CA ILE A 87 10.98 -4.01 19.09
C ILE A 87 9.72 -3.19 18.79
N ASN A 88 9.88 -1.95 18.38
CA ASN A 88 8.77 -1.13 17.88
C ASN A 88 8.42 -1.57 16.45
N THR A 89 7.14 -1.61 16.17
CA THR A 89 6.61 -2.03 14.89
C THR A 89 5.64 -0.99 14.32
N VAL A 90 5.16 -1.23 13.12
CA VAL A 90 4.18 -0.36 12.46
C VAL A 90 2.98 -1.18 12.03
N THR A 91 1.80 -0.66 12.31
CA THR A 91 0.54 -1.15 11.77
C THR A 91 0.15 -0.29 10.57
N LYS A 92 -0.14 -0.93 9.44
CA LYS A 92 -0.50 -0.26 8.18
C LYS A 92 -1.89 -0.69 7.74
N ASN A 93 -2.75 0.28 7.48
CA ASN A 93 -4.10 0.05 6.99
C ASN A 93 -4.23 0.41 5.52
N PHE A 94 -4.93 -0.43 4.77
CA PHE A 94 -5.42 -0.17 3.42
C PHE A 94 -6.93 -0.26 3.44
N VAL A 95 -7.60 0.83 3.07
CA VAL A 95 -9.06 0.95 3.13
C VAL A 95 -9.65 1.08 1.74
N VAL A 96 -10.62 0.22 1.44
CA VAL A 96 -11.33 0.19 0.15
C VAL A 96 -12.81 0.38 0.40
N ALA A 97 -13.42 1.36 -0.27
CA ALA A 97 -14.87 1.49 -0.33
C ALA A 97 -15.40 0.69 -1.53
N LEU A 98 -16.24 -0.27 -1.25
CA LEU A 98 -16.98 -1.05 -2.24
C LEU A 98 -18.27 -0.30 -2.55
N LEU A 99 -18.30 0.40 -3.69
CA LEU A 99 -19.45 1.22 -4.10
C LEU A 99 -20.45 0.43 -4.98
N THR A 100 -20.49 -0.87 -4.83
CA THR A 100 -21.31 -1.76 -5.63
C THR A 100 -21.94 -2.82 -4.73
N ASN A 101 -23.13 -3.27 -5.11
CA ASN A 101 -23.82 -4.41 -4.51
C ASN A 101 -23.95 -5.55 -5.53
N ASP A 102 -23.00 -5.64 -6.47
CA ASP A 102 -23.01 -6.70 -7.47
C ASP A 102 -22.56 -8.02 -6.85
N LYS A 103 -23.30 -9.09 -7.16
CA LYS A 103 -23.03 -10.46 -6.68
C LYS A 103 -21.68 -11.01 -7.18
N GLU A 104 -21.21 -10.55 -8.34
CA GLU A 104 -19.94 -10.99 -8.90
C GLU A 104 -18.77 -10.34 -8.15
N ASP A 105 -18.87 -9.06 -7.82
CA ASP A 105 -17.90 -8.36 -6.99
C ASP A 105 -17.86 -8.94 -5.57
N ALA A 106 -19.01 -9.28 -5.00
CA ALA A 106 -19.06 -9.96 -3.71
C ALA A 106 -18.31 -11.30 -3.73
N ASN A 107 -18.59 -12.15 -4.70
CA ASN A 107 -18.00 -13.49 -4.79
C ASN A 107 -16.52 -13.49 -5.22
N LYS A 108 -16.13 -12.59 -6.15
CA LYS A 108 -14.78 -12.59 -6.74
C LYS A 108 -13.79 -11.65 -6.06
N PHE A 109 -14.28 -10.66 -5.35
CA PHE A 109 -13.43 -9.69 -4.65
C PHE A 109 -13.65 -9.72 -3.13
N LEU A 110 -14.87 -9.50 -2.65
CA LEU A 110 -15.13 -9.33 -1.22
C LEU A 110 -14.89 -10.63 -0.43
N ASP A 111 -15.52 -11.74 -0.81
CA ASP A 111 -15.37 -13.02 -0.10
C ASP A 111 -13.90 -13.49 -0.05
N PRO A 112 -13.11 -13.44 -1.15
CA PRO A 112 -11.68 -13.67 -1.08
C PRO A 112 -10.94 -12.66 -0.20
N ALA A 113 -11.30 -11.39 -0.24
CA ALA A 113 -10.64 -10.35 0.55
C ALA A 113 -10.87 -10.50 2.07
N LEU A 114 -12.00 -11.09 2.48
CA LEU A 114 -12.25 -11.38 3.91
C LEU A 114 -11.33 -12.45 4.49
N ASN A 115 -10.80 -13.36 3.64
CA ASN A 115 -10.04 -14.52 4.09
C ASN A 115 -8.61 -14.59 3.52
N GLY A 116 -8.25 -13.64 2.66
CA GLY A 116 -6.97 -13.62 1.96
C GLY A 116 -5.87 -12.87 2.69
N ASP A 117 -4.69 -12.91 2.07
CA ASP A 117 -3.48 -12.19 2.47
C ASP A 117 -2.94 -11.43 1.27
N PHE A 118 -2.77 -10.12 1.40
CA PHE A 118 -2.58 -9.23 0.26
C PHE A 118 -1.39 -8.29 0.44
N VAL A 119 -0.94 -7.75 -0.70
CA VAL A 119 -0.03 -6.61 -0.79
C VAL A 119 -0.71 -5.53 -1.61
N ALA A 120 -0.74 -4.31 -1.11
CA ALA A 120 -1.30 -3.16 -1.81
C ALA A 120 -0.20 -2.19 -2.24
N ILE A 121 -0.32 -1.66 -3.46
CA ILE A 121 0.56 -0.61 -3.99
C ILE A 121 -0.30 0.58 -4.36
N MET A 122 0.03 1.75 -3.81
CA MET A 122 -0.72 2.99 -4.02
C MET A 122 0.21 4.09 -4.52
N GLU A 123 -0.26 4.88 -5.48
CA GLU A 123 0.44 6.09 -5.92
C GLU A 123 0.02 7.27 -5.04
N CYS A 124 0.99 7.92 -4.40
CA CYS A 124 0.78 9.15 -3.64
C CYS A 124 0.62 10.36 -4.55
N LYS A 125 -0.24 11.30 -4.20
CA LYS A 125 -0.30 12.63 -4.86
C LYS A 125 0.96 13.44 -4.58
N ASP A 126 1.46 13.37 -3.36
CA ASP A 126 2.80 13.87 -3.02
C ASP A 126 3.85 12.82 -3.37
N LYS A 127 4.62 13.09 -4.39
CA LYS A 127 5.63 12.18 -4.95
C LYS A 127 7.01 12.36 -4.30
N GLY A 128 7.12 13.24 -3.32
CA GLY A 128 8.37 13.58 -2.64
C GLY A 128 9.38 14.32 -3.51
N ALA A 129 10.56 14.58 -2.97
CA ALA A 129 11.63 15.27 -3.69
C ALA A 129 12.03 14.51 -4.96
N GLY A 130 12.04 15.21 -6.10
CA GLY A 130 12.36 14.60 -7.39
C GLY A 130 11.38 13.52 -7.85
N ASN A 131 10.19 13.47 -7.29
CA ASN A 131 9.15 12.44 -7.52
C ASN A 131 9.62 11.00 -7.16
N ALA A 132 10.61 10.85 -6.30
CA ALA A 132 11.22 9.55 -6.03
C ALA A 132 10.44 8.67 -5.03
N SER A 133 9.40 9.20 -4.38
CA SER A 133 8.61 8.53 -3.34
C SER A 133 7.14 8.37 -3.71
N ALA A 134 6.86 8.19 -5.01
CA ALA A 134 5.50 8.19 -5.53
C ALA A 134 4.68 6.95 -5.13
N PHE A 135 5.28 5.76 -5.15
CA PHE A 135 4.57 4.50 -4.97
C PHE A 135 4.88 3.90 -3.61
N ILE A 136 3.85 3.70 -2.79
CA ILE A 136 3.97 3.09 -1.45
C ILE A 136 3.43 1.67 -1.48
N ILE A 137 4.15 0.75 -0.83
CA ILE A 137 3.75 -0.64 -0.66
C ILE A 137 3.29 -0.86 0.78
N LYS A 138 2.14 -1.51 0.96
CA LYS A 138 1.63 -2.01 2.24
C LYS A 138 1.42 -3.51 2.19
N GLY A 139 1.62 -4.21 3.29
CA GLY A 139 1.45 -5.67 3.36
C GLY A 139 2.64 -6.49 2.87
N LEU A 140 3.76 -5.85 2.52
CA LEU A 140 4.91 -6.58 1.96
C LEU A 140 5.51 -7.59 2.94
N HIS A 141 5.63 -7.22 4.22
CA HIS A 141 6.30 -8.07 5.22
C HIS A 141 5.38 -9.12 5.82
N ASN A 142 4.27 -8.69 6.42
CA ASN A 142 3.38 -9.58 7.15
C ASN A 142 2.03 -9.81 6.46
N GLY A 143 1.80 -9.16 5.33
CA GLY A 143 0.55 -9.23 4.58
C GLY A 143 -0.54 -8.33 5.13
N LEU A 144 -1.44 -7.93 4.24
CA LEU A 144 -2.67 -7.24 4.57
C LEU A 144 -3.79 -8.26 4.72
N GLN A 145 -4.36 -8.37 5.92
CA GLN A 145 -5.48 -9.25 6.24
C GLN A 145 -6.69 -8.41 6.67
N MET A 146 -7.88 -8.93 6.49
CA MET A 146 -9.10 -8.24 6.90
C MET A 146 -9.09 -7.98 8.41
N SER A 147 -9.27 -6.73 8.80
CA SER A 147 -9.43 -6.30 10.19
C SER A 147 -10.82 -5.76 10.48
N ALA A 148 -11.48 -5.19 9.47
CA ALA A 148 -12.85 -4.72 9.58
C ALA A 148 -13.54 -4.77 8.21
N TYR A 149 -14.81 -5.11 8.23
CA TYR A 149 -15.73 -4.93 7.13
C TYR A 149 -17.05 -4.40 7.67
N GLU A 150 -17.53 -3.31 7.10
CA GLU A 150 -18.78 -2.69 7.49
C GLU A 150 -19.58 -2.38 6.22
N ALA A 151 -20.82 -2.89 6.15
CA ALA A 151 -21.76 -2.59 5.08
C ALA A 151 -23.00 -1.94 5.68
N ASP A 152 -23.39 -0.78 5.15
CA ASP A 152 -24.59 -0.07 5.53
C ASP A 152 -25.34 0.34 4.27
N ALA A 153 -26.59 -0.16 4.15
CA ALA A 153 -27.45 0.12 3.00
C ALA A 153 -27.78 1.61 2.83
N TYR A 154 -27.68 2.39 3.89
CA TYR A 154 -27.92 3.84 3.91
C TYR A 154 -26.63 4.65 4.11
N GLY A 155 -25.49 4.00 4.21
CA GLY A 155 -24.19 4.65 4.38
C GLY A 155 -23.64 5.23 3.09
N ASP A 156 -22.53 5.94 3.22
CA ASP A 156 -21.84 6.61 2.10
C ASP A 156 -21.35 5.66 1.00
N ALA A 157 -21.28 4.35 1.28
CA ALA A 157 -20.92 3.32 0.32
C ALA A 157 -22.11 2.80 -0.51
N PHE A 158 -23.28 3.45 -0.47
CA PHE A 158 -24.45 3.16 -1.30
C PHE A 158 -24.91 1.68 -1.30
N GLY A 159 -24.90 1.04 -0.13
CA GLY A 159 -25.25 -0.37 0.02
C GLY A 159 -24.11 -1.36 -0.26
N GLY A 160 -22.95 -0.87 -0.66
CA GLY A 160 -21.71 -1.62 -0.66
C GLY A 160 -21.11 -1.69 0.75
N GLY A 161 -19.77 -1.68 0.86
CA GLY A 161 -19.12 -1.78 2.15
C GLY A 161 -17.81 -1.04 2.23
N LEU A 162 -17.35 -0.81 3.45
CA LEU A 162 -16.00 -0.33 3.74
C LEU A 162 -15.18 -1.51 4.24
N LEU A 163 -14.17 -1.89 3.47
CA LEU A 163 -13.24 -2.96 3.80
C LEU A 163 -11.92 -2.36 4.28
N THR A 164 -11.46 -2.77 5.45
CA THR A 164 -10.14 -2.42 5.98
C THR A 164 -9.27 -3.66 6.03
N LEU A 165 -8.15 -3.61 5.31
CA LEU A 165 -7.09 -4.61 5.37
C LEU A 165 -5.92 -4.03 6.17
N THR A 166 -5.37 -4.81 7.08
CA THR A 166 -4.34 -4.36 8.03
C THR A 166 -3.12 -5.29 8.00
N GLU A 167 -1.93 -4.70 7.88
CA GLU A 167 -0.65 -5.34 8.17
C GLU A 167 -0.24 -4.94 9.58
N THR A 168 -0.11 -5.89 10.50
CA THR A 168 0.39 -5.67 11.86
C THR A 168 1.85 -6.08 11.98
N GLY A 169 2.59 -5.38 12.83
CA GLY A 169 3.98 -5.75 13.14
C GLY A 169 4.98 -5.51 11.99
N ALA A 170 4.68 -4.61 11.05
CA ALA A 170 5.62 -4.29 9.98
C ALA A 170 6.91 -3.67 10.54
N PRO A 171 8.10 -4.09 10.05
CA PRO A 171 9.38 -3.60 10.58
C PRO A 171 9.72 -2.18 10.13
N MET A 172 9.10 -1.69 9.06
CA MET A 172 9.40 -0.40 8.44
C MET A 172 8.16 0.46 8.29
N ALA A 173 8.28 1.74 8.62
CA ALA A 173 7.18 2.69 8.51
C ALA A 173 6.69 2.87 7.07
N LYS A 174 7.61 2.96 6.11
CA LYS A 174 7.28 3.10 4.68
C LYS A 174 8.17 2.21 3.83
N VAL A 175 7.56 1.61 2.81
CA VAL A 175 8.24 0.87 1.76
C VAL A 175 7.80 1.46 0.42
N TYR A 176 8.75 1.71 -0.46
CA TYR A 176 8.52 2.34 -1.76
C TYR A 176 8.81 1.37 -2.89
N LEU A 177 8.15 1.55 -4.03
CA LEU A 177 8.40 0.80 -5.26
C LEU A 177 9.20 1.69 -6.24
N GLY A 178 10.40 1.23 -6.61
CA GLY A 178 11.29 1.93 -7.55
C GLY A 178 12.10 3.07 -6.92
N ASP A 179 13.32 3.28 -7.40
CA ASP A 179 14.24 4.33 -6.91
C ASP A 179 13.85 5.75 -7.37
N ASN A 180 12.97 5.85 -8.38
CA ASN A 180 12.45 7.11 -8.92
C ASN A 180 11.07 6.89 -9.55
N TYR A 181 10.41 7.97 -9.96
CA TYR A 181 9.06 7.89 -10.53
C TYR A 181 8.98 6.98 -11.75
N THR A 182 9.92 7.09 -12.68
CA THR A 182 9.89 6.32 -13.93
C THR A 182 10.06 4.83 -13.66
N SER A 183 11.02 4.44 -12.84
CA SER A 183 11.22 3.03 -12.45
C SER A 183 10.03 2.48 -11.67
N GLY A 184 9.53 3.24 -10.70
CA GLY A 184 8.34 2.87 -9.93
C GLY A 184 7.10 2.71 -10.81
N LYS A 185 6.87 3.63 -11.74
CA LYS A 185 5.74 3.56 -12.69
C LYS A 185 5.85 2.37 -13.63
N THR A 186 7.05 2.08 -14.15
CA THR A 186 7.29 0.91 -15.00
C THR A 186 7.00 -0.40 -14.26
N LEU A 187 7.48 -0.52 -13.02
CA LEU A 187 7.20 -1.68 -12.17
C LEU A 187 5.69 -1.79 -11.86
N TYR A 188 5.06 -0.67 -11.48
CA TYR A 188 3.64 -0.63 -11.16
C TYR A 188 2.76 -1.04 -12.34
N ASP A 189 3.03 -0.53 -13.53
CA ASP A 189 2.27 -0.88 -14.73
C ASP A 189 2.53 -2.32 -15.19
N GLY A 190 3.77 -2.81 -15.09
CA GLY A 190 4.11 -4.19 -15.43
C GLY A 190 3.50 -5.24 -14.51
N LEU A 191 2.97 -4.86 -13.35
CA LEU A 191 2.24 -5.78 -12.47
C LEU A 191 0.79 -6.02 -12.94
N LYS A 192 0.23 -5.15 -13.78
CA LYS A 192 -1.17 -5.22 -14.25
C LYS A 192 -1.38 -6.20 -15.39
N ASP A 193 -0.35 -6.52 -16.15
CA ASP A 193 -0.39 -7.30 -17.41
C ASP A 193 0.00 -8.77 -17.20
#